data_d31647898067bb0707501f240a1cccd8
#
_entry.id   d31647898067bb0707501f240a1cccd8
#
_cell.length_a   1.000
_cell.length_b   1.000
_cell.length_c   1.000
_cell.angle_alpha   90.00
_cell.angle_beta   90.00
_cell.angle_gamma   90.00
#
_symmetry.space_group_name_H-M   'P 1'
#
loop_
_entity.id
_entity.type
_entity.pdbx_description
1 polymer ?
#
loop_
_entity_poly.entity_id
_entity_poly.type
_entity_poly.pdbx_seq_one_letter_code
_entity_poly.pdbx_strand_id
1 'polypeptide(L)'
;LSRALLSNWVDACCQLMTPLNDALYRYVMNTRKVHTDDTPVKVLTPGRKKAKTGRIWTYVRDDRNAGSSEPPAVWFAYSPDRQGKHPVQHLRPFRGILQADAFSGYDRLFSAKREGDAQTEVACW
;
A
#
# COMPACT_ATOMS: atom_id res chain seq x y z
N LEU A 1 -25.45 -22.91 2.70
CA LEU A 1 -24.90 -21.55 2.64
C LEU A 1 -24.49 -21.21 1.23
N SER A 2 -25.01 -20.10 0.68
CA SER A 2 -24.64 -19.65 -0.65
C SER A 2 -23.30 -18.90 -0.62
N ARG A 3 -22.57 -18.91 -1.74
CA ARG A 3 -21.34 -18.12 -1.90
C ARG A 3 -21.58 -16.62 -1.73
N ALA A 4 -22.74 -16.12 -2.22
CA ALA A 4 -23.12 -14.72 -2.08
C ALA A 4 -23.29 -14.32 -0.61
N LEU A 5 -23.91 -15.17 0.21
CA LEU A 5 -24.07 -14.94 1.65
C LEU A 5 -22.73 -14.88 2.38
N LEU A 6 -21.84 -15.82 2.09
CA LEU A 6 -20.48 -15.83 2.66
C LEU A 6 -19.69 -14.59 2.26
N SER A 7 -19.76 -14.20 0.98
CA SER A 7 -19.11 -12.99 0.48
C SER A 7 -19.62 -11.72 1.18
N ASN A 8 -20.95 -11.62 1.37
CA ASN A 8 -21.55 -10.48 2.07
C ASN A 8 -21.12 -10.42 3.55
N TRP A 9 -20.99 -11.56 4.22
CA TRP A 9 -20.49 -11.60 5.59
C TRP A 9 -19.03 -11.15 5.69
N VAL A 10 -18.17 -11.58 4.76
CA VAL A 10 -16.78 -11.13 4.70
C VAL A 10 -16.73 -9.61 4.49
N ASP A 11 -17.51 -9.07 3.56
CA ASP A 11 -17.58 -7.63 3.30
C ASP A 11 -18.03 -6.85 4.54
N ALA A 12 -19.08 -7.30 5.23
CA ALA A 12 -19.56 -6.68 6.46
C ALA A 12 -18.49 -6.68 7.56
N CYS A 13 -17.75 -7.78 7.72
CA CYS A 13 -16.62 -7.86 8.66
C CYS A 13 -15.50 -6.88 8.28
N CYS A 14 -15.16 -6.78 7.00
CA CYS A 14 -14.16 -5.82 6.51
C CYS A 14 -14.58 -4.38 6.82
N GLN A 15 -15.85 -4.03 6.63
CA GLN A 15 -16.37 -2.69 6.94
C GLN A 15 -16.28 -2.38 8.45
N LEU A 16 -16.57 -3.35 9.31
CA LEU A 16 -16.40 -3.20 10.76
C LEU A 16 -14.96 -2.98 11.17
N MET A 17 -14.00 -3.51 10.42
CA MET A 17 -12.55 -3.37 10.67
C MET A 17 -11.95 -2.07 10.11
N THR A 18 -12.71 -1.25 9.40
CA THR A 18 -12.21 -0.01 8.78
C THR A 18 -11.49 0.91 9.76
N PRO A 19 -11.98 1.19 10.98
CA PRO A 19 -11.25 2.05 11.93
C PRO A 19 -9.90 1.46 12.33
N LEU A 20 -9.80 0.14 12.45
CA LEU A 20 -8.55 -0.56 12.76
C LEU A 20 -7.57 -0.48 11.58
N ASN A 21 -8.05 -0.68 10.37
CA ASN A 21 -7.25 -0.53 9.16
C ASN A 21 -6.71 0.90 9.00
N ASP A 22 -7.52 1.91 9.28
CA ASP A 22 -7.11 3.32 9.24
C ASP A 22 -6.05 3.63 10.29
N ALA A 23 -6.19 3.08 11.50
CA ALA A 23 -5.19 3.21 12.55
C ALA A 23 -3.86 2.55 12.15
N LEU A 24 -3.91 1.37 11.55
CA LEU A 24 -2.74 0.67 11.03
C LEU A 24 -2.05 1.48 9.93
N TYR A 25 -2.81 2.04 9.00
CA TYR A 25 -2.30 2.93 7.96
C TYR A 25 -1.53 4.12 8.55
N ARG A 26 -2.14 4.83 9.51
CA ARG A 26 -1.48 5.96 10.19
C ARG A 26 -0.21 5.53 10.90
N TYR A 27 -0.23 4.38 11.55
CA TYR A 27 0.95 3.83 12.24
C TYR A 27 2.09 3.52 11.27
N VAL A 28 1.80 2.86 10.15
CA VAL A 28 2.81 2.52 9.13
C VAL A 28 3.39 3.77 8.48
N MET A 29 2.57 4.79 8.23
CA MET A 29 3.01 6.04 7.60
C MET A 29 3.73 7.01 8.57
N ASN A 30 3.63 6.78 9.87
CA ASN A 30 4.28 7.60 10.91
C ASN A 30 5.66 7.04 11.29
N THR A 31 6.53 6.94 10.32
CA THR A 31 7.92 6.47 10.49
C THR A 31 8.85 7.24 9.56
N ARG A 32 10.15 7.09 9.77
CA ARG A 32 11.19 7.71 8.93
C ARG A 32 11.49 6.90 7.67
N LYS A 33 11.15 5.62 7.64
CA LYS A 33 11.45 4.73 6.52
C LYS A 33 10.31 3.75 6.29
N VAL A 34 9.87 3.64 5.04
CA VAL A 34 8.87 2.68 4.59
C VAL A 34 9.45 1.87 3.44
N HIS A 35 9.27 0.56 3.48
CA HIS A 35 9.51 -0.33 2.35
C HIS A 35 8.19 -0.53 1.60
N THR A 36 8.24 -0.46 0.28
CA THR A 36 7.07 -0.68 -0.56
C THR A 36 7.37 -1.63 -1.70
N ASP A 37 6.38 -2.43 -2.04
CA ASP A 37 6.40 -3.34 -3.18
C ASP A 37 4.98 -3.54 -3.70
N ASP A 38 4.84 -4.06 -4.93
CA ASP A 38 3.54 -4.41 -5.47
C ASP A 38 3.51 -5.84 -6.03
N THR A 39 2.40 -6.52 -5.81
CA THR A 39 2.19 -7.90 -6.25
C THR A 39 0.98 -7.97 -7.19
N PRO A 40 1.11 -8.60 -8.39
CA PRO A 40 -0.03 -8.79 -9.27
C PRO A 40 -1.00 -9.82 -8.70
N VAL A 41 -2.30 -9.52 -8.78
CA VAL A 41 -3.37 -10.44 -8.39
C VAL A 41 -4.40 -10.58 -9.49
N LYS A 42 -4.88 -11.80 -9.71
CA LYS A 42 -5.95 -12.05 -10.68
C LYS A 42 -7.29 -11.79 -10.02
N VAL A 43 -8.10 -10.94 -10.66
CA VAL A 43 -9.42 -10.55 -10.18
C VAL A 43 -10.46 -11.00 -11.20
N LEU A 44 -11.38 -11.83 -10.74
CA LEU A 44 -12.52 -12.27 -11.54
C LEU A 44 -13.55 -11.13 -11.63
N THR A 45 -13.97 -10.82 -12.84
CA THR A 45 -14.99 -9.81 -13.08
C THR A 45 -16.22 -10.50 -13.67
N PRO A 46 -17.41 -10.35 -13.06
CA PRO A 46 -18.64 -10.91 -13.61
C PRO A 46 -18.84 -10.54 -15.07
N GLY A 47 -19.24 -11.51 -15.90
CA GLY A 47 -19.48 -11.30 -17.33
C GLY A 47 -18.24 -11.24 -18.23
N ARG A 48 -17.04 -11.39 -17.70
CA ARG A 48 -15.80 -11.46 -18.49
C ARG A 48 -15.19 -12.86 -18.49
N LYS A 49 -14.76 -13.34 -19.67
CA LYS A 49 -14.08 -14.64 -19.83
C LYS A 49 -12.65 -14.66 -19.27
N LYS A 50 -12.00 -13.49 -19.14
CA LYS A 50 -10.62 -13.38 -18.66
C LYS A 50 -10.58 -12.57 -17.37
N ALA A 51 -9.81 -13.05 -16.41
CA ALA A 51 -9.52 -12.30 -15.19
C ALA A 51 -8.71 -11.03 -15.50
N LYS A 52 -9.06 -9.93 -14.83
CA LYS A 52 -8.24 -8.72 -14.80
C LYS A 52 -7.01 -8.94 -13.90
N THR A 53 -5.94 -8.22 -14.18
CA THR A 53 -4.78 -8.16 -13.27
C THR A 53 -4.86 -6.86 -12.48
N GLY A 54 -5.16 -6.98 -11.18
CA GLY A 54 -5.03 -5.90 -10.22
C GLY A 54 -3.68 -5.97 -9.49
N ARG A 55 -3.47 -5.10 -8.53
CA ARG A 55 -2.26 -5.02 -7.70
C ARG A 55 -2.61 -4.95 -6.23
N ILE A 56 -1.83 -5.64 -5.43
CA ILE A 56 -1.75 -5.43 -3.99
C ILE A 56 -0.45 -4.67 -3.70
N TRP A 57 -0.60 -3.48 -3.15
CA TRP A 57 0.52 -2.65 -2.70
C TRP A 57 0.79 -2.98 -1.25
N THR A 58 2.05 -3.19 -0.92
CA THR A 58 2.50 -3.54 0.43
C THR A 58 3.37 -2.42 0.97
N TYR A 59 3.09 -1.96 2.18
CA TYR A 59 3.87 -0.93 2.86
C TYR A 59 4.32 -1.47 4.20
N VAL A 60 5.63 -1.52 4.42
CA VAL A 60 6.22 -2.14 5.61
C VAL A 60 6.95 -1.07 6.43
N ARG A 61 6.56 -0.95 7.70
CA ARG A 61 7.33 -0.27 8.73
C ARG A 61 8.09 -1.31 9.54
N ASP A 62 9.41 -1.24 9.54
CA ASP A 62 10.27 -2.04 10.41
C ASP A 62 11.49 -1.23 10.80
N ASP A 63 11.45 -0.66 11.99
CA ASP A 63 12.48 0.23 12.53
C ASP A 63 13.43 -0.52 13.48
N ARG A 64 13.32 -1.83 13.65
CA ARG A 64 14.14 -2.63 14.59
C ARG A 64 15.62 -2.55 14.27
N ASN A 65 16.01 -2.56 13.01
CA ASN A 65 17.40 -2.43 12.58
C ASN A 65 17.99 -1.04 12.87
N ALA A 66 17.13 -0.04 13.11
CA ALA A 66 17.52 1.30 13.54
C ALA A 66 17.50 1.47 15.07
N GLY A 67 17.37 0.37 15.83
CA GLY A 67 17.36 0.37 17.28
C GLY A 67 16.03 0.77 17.93
N SER A 68 14.95 0.84 17.15
CA SER A 68 13.62 1.14 17.67
C SER A 68 12.98 -0.07 18.34
N SER A 69 12.28 0.16 19.46
CA SER A 69 11.44 -0.83 20.14
C SER A 69 10.01 -0.90 19.57
N GLU A 70 9.67 0.00 18.64
CA GLU A 70 8.35 0.03 18.02
C GLU A 70 8.09 -1.24 17.21
N PRO A 71 6.92 -1.88 17.35
CA PRO A 71 6.58 -3.10 16.63
C PRO A 71 6.58 -2.89 15.11
N PRO A 72 7.09 -3.85 14.33
CA PRO A 72 6.92 -3.80 12.88
C PRO A 72 5.46 -3.98 12.50
N ALA A 73 5.08 -3.37 11.38
CA ALA A 73 3.72 -3.47 10.86
C ALA A 73 3.70 -3.40 9.34
N VAL A 74 2.66 -3.98 8.76
CA VAL A 74 2.42 -4.02 7.32
C VAL A 74 1.01 -3.52 7.04
N TRP A 75 0.89 -2.63 6.05
CA TRP A 75 -0.40 -2.20 5.53
C TRP A 75 -0.50 -2.54 4.05
N PHE A 76 -1.68 -3.01 3.63
CA PHE A 76 -1.96 -3.40 2.24
C PHE A 76 -3.01 -2.50 1.62
N ALA A 77 -2.86 -2.23 0.33
CA ALA A 77 -3.86 -1.55 -0.47
C ALA A 77 -4.03 -2.24 -1.82
N TYR A 78 -5.26 -2.32 -2.28
CA TYR A 78 -5.59 -2.87 -3.60
C TYR A 78 -5.77 -1.74 -4.62
N SER A 79 -5.35 -1.99 -5.87
CA SER A 79 -5.73 -1.18 -7.02
C SER A 79 -6.05 -2.04 -8.24
N PRO A 80 -6.92 -1.55 -9.16
CA PRO A 80 -7.28 -2.30 -10.35
C PRO A 80 -6.19 -2.37 -11.42
N ASP A 81 -5.15 -1.55 -11.26
CA ASP A 81 -4.01 -1.45 -12.20
C ASP A 81 -2.72 -1.04 -11.48
N ARG A 82 -1.62 -0.95 -12.23
CA ARG A 82 -0.28 -0.55 -11.73
C ARG A 82 0.05 0.92 -11.99
N GLN A 83 -0.93 1.82 -12.04
CA GLN A 83 -0.64 3.23 -12.27
C GLN A 83 -0.01 3.91 -11.04
N GLY A 84 0.98 4.76 -11.28
CA GLY A 84 1.70 5.49 -10.23
C GLY A 84 0.85 6.42 -9.37
N LYS A 85 -0.37 6.77 -9.82
CA LYS A 85 -1.33 7.55 -9.00
C LYS A 85 -1.71 6.85 -7.69
N HIS A 86 -1.72 5.52 -7.67
CA HIS A 86 -2.11 4.74 -6.49
C HIS A 86 -1.08 4.88 -5.36
N PRO A 87 0.21 4.56 -5.56
CA PRO A 87 1.20 4.77 -4.50
C PRO A 87 1.37 6.25 -4.15
N VAL A 88 1.22 7.17 -5.09
CA VAL A 88 1.25 8.61 -4.80
C VAL A 88 0.15 8.99 -3.80
N GLN A 89 -1.05 8.46 -3.96
CA GLN A 89 -2.16 8.69 -3.05
C GLN A 89 -1.93 8.01 -1.69
N HIS A 90 -1.48 6.76 -1.68
CA HIS A 90 -1.22 6.01 -0.44
C HIS A 90 -0.14 6.65 0.42
N LEU A 91 0.91 7.18 -0.22
CA LEU A 91 2.06 7.79 0.45
C LEU A 91 1.94 9.31 0.64
N ARG A 92 0.76 9.87 0.40
CA ARG A 92 0.55 11.32 0.53
C ARG A 92 0.96 11.91 1.88
N PRO A 93 0.63 11.30 3.04
CA PRO A 93 1.04 11.81 4.35
C PRO A 93 2.48 11.47 4.71
N PHE A 94 3.09 10.50 4.03
CA PHE A 94 4.42 10.01 4.38
C PHE A 94 5.50 11.04 4.03
N ARG A 95 6.43 11.25 4.96
CA ARG A 95 7.64 12.06 4.79
C ARG A 95 8.82 11.27 5.33
N GLY A 96 9.82 10.99 4.50
CA GLY A 96 10.99 10.21 4.90
C GLY A 96 11.63 9.45 3.77
N ILE A 97 12.25 8.34 4.10
CA ILE A 97 12.96 7.48 3.16
C ILE A 97 12.01 6.40 2.64
N LEU A 98 11.82 6.35 1.33
CA LEU A 98 11.05 5.30 0.66
C LEU A 98 12.02 4.31 0.01
N GLN A 99 11.99 3.07 0.45
CA GLN A 99 12.71 1.98 -0.19
C GLN A 99 11.76 1.20 -1.11
N ALA A 100 11.99 1.28 -2.40
CA ALA A 100 11.15 0.68 -3.43
C ALA A 100 12.01 0.02 -4.52
N ASP A 101 11.38 -0.80 -5.35
CA ASP A 101 11.99 -1.19 -6.62
C ASP A 101 11.99 -0.01 -7.61
N ALA A 102 12.75 -0.14 -8.70
CA ALA A 102 12.90 0.91 -9.72
C ALA A 102 11.64 1.12 -10.59
N PHE A 103 10.44 0.97 -10.01
CA PHE A 103 9.19 1.22 -10.73
C PHE A 103 8.95 2.71 -10.94
N SER A 104 8.87 3.14 -12.20
CA SER A 104 8.68 4.55 -12.60
C SER A 104 7.40 5.21 -12.02
N GLY A 105 6.45 4.41 -11.54
CA GLY A 105 5.26 4.92 -10.84
C GLY A 105 5.55 5.67 -9.55
N TYR A 106 6.76 5.49 -8.98
CA TYR A 106 7.22 6.23 -7.80
C TYR A 106 7.92 7.55 -8.12
N ASP A 107 8.29 7.80 -9.37
CA ASP A 107 9.07 8.99 -9.78
C ASP A 107 8.44 10.31 -9.33
N ARG A 108 7.10 10.37 -9.33
CA ARG A 108 6.36 11.55 -8.86
C ARG A 108 6.53 11.83 -7.37
N LEU A 109 6.85 10.82 -6.57
CA LEU A 109 7.07 10.96 -5.14
C LEU A 109 8.40 11.63 -4.83
N PHE A 110 9.37 11.48 -5.73
CA PHE A 110 10.73 12.00 -5.59
C PHE A 110 10.92 13.37 -6.26
N SER A 111 9.91 13.86 -7.00
CA SER A 111 10.04 15.14 -7.67
C SER A 111 9.94 16.31 -6.71
N ALA A 112 10.83 17.29 -6.84
CA ALA A 112 10.88 18.52 -6.04
C ALA A 112 9.64 19.43 -6.18
N LYS A 113 8.73 19.12 -7.11
CA LYS A 113 7.48 19.88 -7.33
C LYS A 113 6.34 19.49 -6.41
N ARG A 114 6.55 18.51 -5.54
CA ARG A 114 5.55 18.11 -4.56
C ARG A 114 5.50 19.18 -3.46
N GLU A 115 4.31 19.68 -3.11
CA GLU A 115 4.13 20.52 -1.93
C GLU A 115 4.54 19.74 -0.67
N GLY A 116 5.64 20.14 -0.06
CA GLY A 116 6.27 19.49 1.08
C GLY A 116 7.65 18.90 0.73
N ASP A 117 8.35 18.38 1.74
CA ASP A 117 9.67 17.80 1.57
C ASP A 117 9.63 16.60 0.63
N ALA A 118 10.52 16.58 -0.36
CA ALA A 118 10.69 15.43 -1.25
C ALA A 118 11.09 14.19 -0.45
N GLN A 119 10.52 13.05 -0.81
CA GLN A 119 10.95 11.78 -0.23
C GLN A 119 12.30 11.37 -0.82
N THR A 120 13.15 10.77 0.00
CA THR A 120 14.42 10.23 -0.47
C THR A 120 14.20 8.80 -0.96
N GLU A 121 14.52 8.55 -2.21
CA GLU A 121 14.50 7.20 -2.79
C GLU A 121 15.71 6.40 -2.30
N VAL A 122 15.45 5.17 -1.87
CA VAL A 122 16.47 4.14 -1.75
C VAL A 122 16.03 2.96 -2.60
N ALA A 123 16.65 2.82 -3.75
CA ALA A 123 16.35 1.70 -4.65
C ALA A 123 16.79 0.38 -4.03
N CYS A 124 15.91 -0.62 -4.12
CA CYS A 124 16.24 -2.00 -3.78
C CYS A 124 16.57 -2.75 -5.08
N TRP A 125 17.75 -3.32 -5.15
CA TRP A 125 18.21 -4.13 -6.29
C TRP A 125 17.84 -5.59 -6.11
#